data_ad19fd22009168b1fbbf1f3186edb7ca
#
_entry.id   ad19fd22009168b1fbbf1f3186edb7ca
#
_cell.length_a   1.000
_cell.length_b   1.000
_cell.length_c   1.000
_cell.angle_alpha   90.00
_cell.angle_beta   90.00
_cell.angle_gamma   90.00
#
_symmetry.space_group_name_H-M   'P 1'
#
loop_
_entity.id
_entity.type
_entity.pdbx_description
1 polymer ?
#
loop_
_entity_poly.entity_id
_entity_poly.type
_entity_poly.pdbx_seq_one_letter_code
_entity_poly.pdbx_strand_id
1 'polypeptide(L)'
;VPEKRELFGTMAVEDNLILGGYRAMTLKVPHWQREIERVFDLFPRLKERRHQLAGTLSGGERQMLAVGRALMSTPKLLMLDEPSLGLAPLIVREIFNIIERLRQQGTSILLIEQNARAALEVADHGYVLETGSIALQGPAEQLATDPRVIETYLGAAAGKH
;
A
#
# COMPACT_ATOMS: atom_id res chain seq x y z
N VAL A 1 -3.27 0.01 -6.89
CA VAL A 1 -4.15 -0.62 -5.89
C VAL A 1 -5.19 0.41 -5.51
N PRO A 2 -6.44 0.26 -5.97
CA PRO A 2 -7.52 1.18 -5.65
C PRO A 2 -7.99 1.00 -4.19
N GLU A 3 -8.62 2.02 -3.63
CA GLU A 3 -9.23 2.03 -2.29
C GLU A 3 -10.12 0.79 -2.03
N LYS A 4 -10.97 0.42 -2.98
CA LYS A 4 -11.89 -0.73 -2.87
C LYS A 4 -11.20 -2.10 -2.96
N ARG A 5 -9.88 -2.17 -3.12
CA ARG A 5 -9.03 -3.38 -3.20
C ARG A 5 -9.34 -4.33 -4.36
N GLU A 6 -10.58 -4.43 -4.80
CA GLU A 6 -11.08 -5.22 -5.95
C GLU A 6 -10.53 -6.65 -6.03
N LEU A 7 -10.61 -7.37 -4.91
CA LEU A 7 -10.20 -8.77 -4.82
C LEU A 7 -11.29 -9.71 -5.34
N PHE A 8 -10.86 -10.85 -5.87
CA PHE A 8 -11.75 -11.95 -6.23
C PHE A 8 -12.08 -12.77 -4.98
N GLY A 9 -13.17 -12.40 -4.28
CA GLY A 9 -13.52 -12.95 -2.96
C GLY A 9 -13.79 -14.46 -2.94
N THR A 10 -14.25 -15.03 -4.06
CA THR A 10 -14.53 -16.47 -4.23
C THR A 10 -13.28 -17.28 -4.60
N MET A 11 -12.14 -16.64 -4.81
CA MET A 11 -10.87 -17.29 -5.12
C MET A 11 -9.99 -17.33 -3.87
N ALA A 12 -9.06 -18.30 -3.82
CA ALA A 12 -8.08 -18.39 -2.76
C ALA A 12 -7.10 -17.21 -2.77
N VAL A 13 -6.43 -16.98 -1.65
CA VAL A 13 -5.34 -15.99 -1.53
C VAL A 13 -4.30 -16.20 -2.63
N GLU A 14 -3.81 -17.43 -2.78
CA GLU A 14 -2.79 -17.77 -3.77
C GLU A 14 -3.26 -17.50 -5.20
N ASP A 15 -4.51 -17.85 -5.53
CA ASP A 15 -5.08 -17.60 -6.86
C ASP A 15 -5.16 -16.11 -7.18
N ASN A 16 -5.54 -15.28 -6.19
CA ASN A 16 -5.52 -13.82 -6.34
C ASN A 16 -4.10 -13.30 -6.64
N LEU A 17 -3.06 -13.85 -5.99
CA LEU A 17 -1.67 -13.49 -6.27
C LEU A 17 -1.27 -13.92 -7.68
N ILE A 18 -1.56 -15.16 -8.09
CA ILE A 18 -1.28 -15.68 -9.43
C ILE A 18 -1.85 -14.78 -10.52
N LEU A 19 -3.08 -14.29 -10.35
CA LEU A 19 -3.69 -13.33 -11.29
C LEU A 19 -2.88 -12.04 -11.41
N GLY A 20 -2.23 -11.56 -10.34
CA GLY A 20 -1.31 -10.42 -10.39
C GLY A 20 -0.10 -10.65 -11.29
N GLY A 21 0.35 -11.91 -11.38
CA GLY A 21 1.45 -12.36 -12.23
C GLY A 21 1.05 -12.70 -13.68
N TYR A 22 -0.22 -12.50 -14.07
CA TYR A 22 -0.75 -12.94 -15.37
C TYR A 22 0.10 -12.49 -16.56
N ARG A 23 0.58 -11.24 -16.56
CA ARG A 23 1.43 -10.73 -17.63
C ARG A 23 2.76 -11.50 -17.72
N ALA A 24 3.41 -11.74 -16.59
CA ALA A 24 4.66 -12.50 -16.54
C ALA A 24 4.46 -13.95 -17.01
N MET A 25 3.36 -14.57 -16.61
CA MET A 25 2.95 -15.90 -17.05
C MET A 25 2.73 -15.94 -18.57
N THR A 26 1.97 -14.99 -19.13
CA THR A 26 1.66 -14.91 -20.57
C THR A 26 2.91 -14.65 -21.41
N LEU A 27 3.83 -13.82 -20.94
CA LEU A 27 5.10 -13.52 -21.58
C LEU A 27 6.16 -14.61 -21.33
N LYS A 28 5.81 -15.70 -20.64
CA LYS A 28 6.70 -16.82 -20.28
C LYS A 28 7.99 -16.32 -19.59
N VAL A 29 7.87 -15.31 -18.72
CA VAL A 29 9.02 -14.82 -17.94
C VAL A 29 9.54 -15.97 -17.06
N PRO A 30 10.85 -16.33 -17.14
CA PRO A 30 11.39 -17.41 -16.33
C PRO A 30 11.21 -17.15 -14.84
N HIS A 31 10.80 -18.20 -14.11
CA HIS A 31 10.72 -18.19 -12.65
C HIS A 31 9.76 -17.16 -12.02
N TRP A 32 8.77 -16.66 -12.78
CA TRP A 32 7.79 -15.70 -12.25
C TRP A 32 7.08 -16.22 -10.97
N GLN A 33 6.98 -17.52 -10.79
CA GLN A 33 6.40 -18.15 -9.59
C GLN A 33 7.19 -17.83 -8.31
N ARG A 34 8.48 -17.46 -8.41
CA ARG A 34 9.28 -17.04 -7.26
C ARG A 34 8.76 -15.75 -6.61
N GLU A 35 8.05 -14.94 -7.38
CA GLU A 35 7.42 -13.72 -6.86
C GLU A 35 6.33 -14.04 -5.82
N ILE A 36 5.67 -15.20 -5.91
CA ILE A 36 4.69 -15.63 -4.89
C ILE A 36 5.38 -15.81 -3.54
N GLU A 37 6.51 -16.51 -3.50
CA GLU A 37 7.25 -16.70 -2.25
C GLU A 37 7.79 -15.37 -1.71
N ARG A 38 8.27 -14.47 -2.59
CA ARG A 38 8.67 -13.10 -2.19
C ARG A 38 7.52 -12.32 -1.57
N VAL A 39 6.31 -12.42 -2.13
CA VAL A 39 5.11 -11.79 -1.56
C VAL A 39 4.76 -12.42 -0.21
N PHE A 40 4.86 -13.74 -0.07
CA PHE A 40 4.61 -14.41 1.20
C PHE A 40 5.66 -14.08 2.28
N ASP A 41 6.90 -13.80 1.89
CA ASP A 41 7.94 -13.33 2.82
C ASP A 41 7.69 -11.88 3.28
N LEU A 42 7.04 -11.06 2.44
CA LEU A 42 6.58 -9.72 2.82
C LEU A 42 5.31 -9.77 3.69
N PHE A 43 4.44 -10.75 3.46
CA PHE A 43 3.15 -10.92 4.12
C PHE A 43 2.98 -12.34 4.67
N PRO A 44 3.65 -12.71 5.79
CA PRO A 44 3.61 -14.07 6.34
C PRO A 44 2.17 -14.55 6.65
N ARG A 45 1.28 -13.65 7.08
CA ARG A 45 -0.13 -13.97 7.31
C ARG A 45 -0.87 -14.45 6.07
N LEU A 46 -0.51 -13.97 4.88
CA LEU A 46 -1.07 -14.45 3.62
C LEU A 46 -0.55 -15.87 3.31
N LYS A 47 0.70 -16.17 3.66
CA LYS A 47 1.27 -17.52 3.52
C LYS A 47 0.52 -18.55 4.35
N GLU A 48 0.23 -18.22 5.61
CA GLU A 48 -0.56 -19.07 6.51
C GLU A 48 -1.97 -19.36 5.96
N ARG A 49 -2.52 -18.42 5.20
CA ARG A 49 -3.89 -18.44 4.66
C ARG A 49 -3.94 -18.66 3.15
N ARG A 50 -2.88 -19.18 2.54
CA ARG A 50 -2.73 -19.27 1.08
C ARG A 50 -3.90 -19.94 0.36
N HIS A 51 -4.55 -20.92 1.00
CA HIS A 51 -5.69 -21.65 0.46
C HIS A 51 -7.06 -21.14 0.95
N GLN A 52 -7.07 -20.08 1.80
CA GLN A 52 -8.30 -19.48 2.30
C GLN A 52 -8.93 -18.58 1.24
N LEU A 53 -10.28 -18.54 1.17
CA LEU A 53 -11.00 -17.65 0.27
C LEU A 53 -10.78 -16.18 0.65
N ALA A 54 -10.42 -15.35 -0.32
CA ALA A 54 -10.09 -13.94 -0.09
C ALA A 54 -11.25 -13.13 0.54
N GLY A 55 -12.50 -13.52 0.26
CA GLY A 55 -13.69 -12.89 0.83
C GLY A 55 -13.82 -13.08 2.35
N THR A 56 -13.17 -14.11 2.93
CA THR A 56 -13.23 -14.42 4.37
C THR A 56 -12.10 -13.78 5.18
N LEU A 57 -11.19 -13.07 4.52
CA LEU A 57 -10.08 -12.37 5.17
C LEU A 57 -10.56 -11.11 5.90
N SER A 58 -9.84 -10.71 6.96
CA SER A 58 -10.01 -9.40 7.61
C SER A 58 -9.71 -8.25 6.64
N GLY A 59 -10.14 -7.02 6.99
CA GLY A 59 -9.86 -5.82 6.21
C GLY A 59 -8.37 -5.59 5.93
N GLY A 60 -7.53 -5.81 6.95
CA GLY A 60 -6.08 -5.69 6.83
C GLY A 60 -5.46 -6.76 5.93
N GLU A 61 -5.85 -8.03 6.11
CA GLU A 61 -5.37 -9.11 5.25
C GLU A 61 -5.80 -8.93 3.79
N ARG A 62 -7.02 -8.41 3.55
CA ARG A 62 -7.44 -8.03 2.19
C ARG A 62 -6.59 -6.92 1.60
N GLN A 63 -6.18 -5.93 2.41
CA GLN A 63 -5.27 -4.88 1.95
C GLN A 63 -3.90 -5.44 1.59
N MET A 64 -3.34 -6.29 2.45
CA MET A 64 -2.07 -6.98 2.18
C MET A 64 -2.16 -7.81 0.89
N LEU A 65 -3.28 -8.52 0.68
CA LEU A 65 -3.48 -9.31 -0.54
C LEU A 65 -3.58 -8.44 -1.80
N ALA A 66 -4.25 -7.28 -1.72
CA ALA A 66 -4.34 -6.34 -2.84
C ALA A 66 -2.97 -5.77 -3.22
N VAL A 67 -2.15 -5.39 -2.22
CA VAL A 67 -0.77 -4.93 -2.44
C VAL A 67 0.08 -6.10 -2.97
N GLY A 68 0.01 -7.27 -2.35
CA GLY A 68 0.73 -8.47 -2.79
C GLY A 68 0.43 -8.84 -4.24
N ARG A 69 -0.85 -8.79 -4.65
CA ARG A 69 -1.27 -9.02 -6.03
C ARG A 69 -0.64 -8.01 -7.01
N ALA A 70 -0.56 -6.74 -6.63
CA ALA A 70 0.11 -5.74 -7.46
C ALA A 70 1.62 -6.01 -7.58
N LEU A 71 2.27 -6.47 -6.51
CA LEU A 71 3.70 -6.79 -6.50
C LEU A 71 4.06 -7.98 -7.38
N MET A 72 3.13 -8.91 -7.63
CA MET A 72 3.35 -10.04 -8.55
C MET A 72 3.72 -9.64 -9.98
N SER A 73 3.39 -8.42 -10.39
CA SER A 73 3.78 -7.85 -11.69
C SER A 73 5.19 -7.25 -11.70
N THR A 74 5.93 -7.32 -10.59
CA THR A 74 7.25 -6.66 -10.40
C THR A 74 7.26 -5.21 -10.90
N PRO A 75 6.37 -4.35 -10.35
CA PRO A 75 6.17 -3.00 -10.89
C PRO A 75 7.38 -2.11 -10.61
N LYS A 76 7.73 -1.25 -11.58
CA LYS A 76 8.67 -0.15 -11.36
C LYS A 76 8.04 1.01 -10.58
N LEU A 77 6.73 1.19 -10.74
CA LEU A 77 5.91 2.17 -10.02
C LEU A 77 4.71 1.47 -9.41
N LEU A 78 4.57 1.54 -8.10
CA LEU A 78 3.40 1.08 -7.34
C LEU A 78 2.55 2.29 -6.96
N MET A 79 1.29 2.30 -7.38
CA MET A 79 0.33 3.34 -7.02
C MET A 79 -0.64 2.79 -5.98
N LEU A 80 -0.76 3.49 -4.84
CA LEU A 80 -1.59 3.12 -3.69
C LEU A 80 -2.57 4.25 -3.40
N ASP A 81 -3.85 3.92 -3.40
CA ASP A 81 -4.95 4.85 -3.13
C ASP A 81 -5.57 4.53 -1.78
N GLU A 82 -5.35 5.40 -0.81
CA GLU A 82 -5.77 5.32 0.58
C GLU A 82 -5.57 3.92 1.22
N PRO A 83 -4.33 3.35 1.17
CA PRO A 83 -4.10 1.99 1.64
C PRO A 83 -4.35 1.80 3.14
N SER A 84 -4.40 2.86 3.93
CA SER A 84 -4.64 2.80 5.39
C SER A 84 -6.12 2.92 5.78
N LEU A 85 -7.01 3.29 4.86
CA LEU A 85 -8.39 3.64 5.15
C LEU A 85 -9.16 2.48 5.80
N GLY A 86 -9.78 2.77 6.96
CA GLY A 86 -10.64 1.82 7.69
C GLY A 86 -9.89 0.65 8.32
N LEU A 87 -8.57 0.75 8.51
CA LEU A 87 -7.75 -0.28 9.11
C LEU A 87 -7.39 0.04 10.57
N ALA A 88 -7.18 -1.01 11.36
CA ALA A 88 -6.69 -0.86 12.72
C ALA A 88 -5.26 -0.27 12.74
N PRO A 89 -4.90 0.55 13.77
CA PRO A 89 -3.61 1.25 13.82
C PRO A 89 -2.38 0.34 13.69
N LEU A 90 -2.45 -0.88 14.19
CA LEU A 90 -1.37 -1.86 14.06
C LEU A 90 -1.15 -2.27 12.59
N ILE A 91 -2.24 -2.50 11.86
CA ILE A 91 -2.19 -2.88 10.44
C ILE A 91 -1.72 -1.70 9.59
N VAL A 92 -2.15 -0.48 9.91
CA VAL A 92 -1.66 0.74 9.24
C VAL A 92 -0.14 0.80 9.33
N ARG A 93 0.43 0.65 10.53
CA ARG A 93 1.89 0.62 10.72
C ARG A 93 2.58 -0.47 9.91
N GLU A 94 2.00 -1.67 9.87
CA GLU A 94 2.54 -2.78 9.09
C GLU A 94 2.58 -2.47 7.59
N ILE A 95 1.51 -1.87 7.04
CA ILE A 95 1.46 -1.45 5.63
C ILE A 95 2.50 -0.36 5.33
N PHE A 96 2.64 0.65 6.17
CA PHE A 96 3.65 1.70 5.97
C PHE A 96 5.08 1.17 6.07
N ASN A 97 5.37 0.23 6.98
CA ASN A 97 6.66 -0.45 7.03
C ASN A 97 6.96 -1.22 5.74
N ILE A 98 5.95 -1.83 5.13
CA ILE A 98 6.10 -2.53 3.84
C ILE A 98 6.35 -1.54 2.71
N ILE A 99 5.64 -0.41 2.68
CA ILE A 99 5.85 0.68 1.72
C ILE A 99 7.30 1.17 1.79
N GLU A 100 7.80 1.42 2.98
CA GLU A 100 9.19 1.85 3.19
C GLU A 100 10.20 0.80 2.71
N ARG A 101 9.98 -0.49 3.04
CA ARG A 101 10.84 -1.59 2.55
C ARG A 101 10.85 -1.68 1.02
N LEU A 102 9.71 -1.52 0.36
CA LEU A 102 9.60 -1.54 -1.10
C LEU A 102 10.36 -0.35 -1.72
N ARG A 103 10.24 0.84 -1.12
CA ARG A 103 11.00 2.03 -1.53
C ARG A 103 12.50 1.78 -1.43
N GLN A 104 12.97 1.26 -0.31
CA GLN A 104 14.40 0.92 -0.09
C GLN A 104 14.91 -0.13 -1.08
N GLN A 105 14.03 -0.99 -1.60
CA GLN A 105 14.35 -1.97 -2.65
C GLN A 105 14.30 -1.38 -4.06
N GLY A 106 14.05 -0.07 -4.21
CA GLY A 106 14.08 0.64 -5.49
C GLY A 106 12.74 0.67 -6.23
N THR A 107 11.63 0.28 -5.61
CA THR A 107 10.30 0.47 -6.19
C THR A 107 9.87 1.93 -6.01
N SER A 108 9.55 2.64 -7.10
CA SER A 108 8.94 3.97 -7.00
C SER A 108 7.50 3.82 -6.51
N ILE A 109 7.07 4.71 -5.59
CA ILE A 109 5.73 4.63 -5.01
C ILE A 109 5.02 5.97 -5.16
N LEU A 110 3.80 5.95 -5.71
CA LEU A 110 2.86 7.06 -5.62
C LEU A 110 1.80 6.69 -4.58
N LEU A 111 1.81 7.41 -3.47
CA LEU A 111 0.92 7.19 -2.34
C LEU A 111 -0.08 8.34 -2.23
N ILE A 112 -1.37 8.02 -2.22
CA ILE A 112 -2.45 8.96 -1.92
C ILE A 112 -2.98 8.57 -0.55
N GLU A 113 -2.97 9.51 0.40
CA GLU A 113 -3.35 9.27 1.79
C GLU A 113 -3.97 10.50 2.46
N GLN A 114 -4.95 10.28 3.32
CA GLN A 114 -5.48 11.29 4.23
C GLN A 114 -4.65 11.37 5.53
N ASN A 115 -4.00 10.27 5.92
CA ASN A 115 -3.10 10.26 7.06
C ASN A 115 -1.77 10.92 6.70
N ALA A 116 -1.79 12.27 6.63
CA ALA A 116 -0.66 13.08 6.18
C ALA A 116 0.62 12.79 6.99
N ARG A 117 0.50 12.57 8.31
CA ARG A 117 1.66 12.26 9.15
C ARG A 117 2.35 10.98 8.68
N ALA A 118 1.62 9.87 8.62
CA ALA A 118 2.18 8.59 8.21
C ALA A 118 2.71 8.63 6.76
N ALA A 119 2.02 9.36 5.86
CA ALA A 119 2.46 9.51 4.48
C ALA A 119 3.79 10.28 4.39
N LEU A 120 3.92 11.42 5.11
CA LEU A 120 5.14 12.23 5.09
C LEU A 120 6.34 11.53 5.76
N GLU A 121 6.10 10.64 6.74
CA GLU A 121 7.17 9.84 7.37
C GLU A 121 7.87 8.89 6.40
N VAL A 122 7.18 8.41 5.35
CA VAL A 122 7.73 7.45 4.37
C VAL A 122 8.02 8.06 3.00
N ALA A 123 7.60 9.30 2.75
CA ALA A 123 7.75 9.97 1.47
C ALA A 123 9.07 10.72 1.35
N ASP A 124 9.58 10.85 0.13
CA ASP A 124 10.69 11.76 -0.21
C ASP A 124 10.16 13.15 -0.59
N HIS A 125 9.00 13.20 -1.26
CA HIS A 125 8.37 14.42 -1.76
C HIS A 125 6.85 14.33 -1.60
N GLY A 126 6.20 15.44 -1.27
CA GLY A 126 4.76 15.51 -1.10
C GLY A 126 4.10 16.59 -1.95
N TYR A 127 2.82 16.33 -2.26
CA TYR A 127 1.89 17.27 -2.87
C TYR A 127 0.64 17.35 -2.01
N VAL A 128 0.30 18.54 -1.54
CA VAL A 128 -0.95 18.79 -0.79
C VAL A 128 -1.99 19.29 -1.77
N LEU A 129 -3.09 18.56 -1.89
CA LEU A 129 -4.19 18.89 -2.78
C LEU A 129 -5.33 19.54 -1.98
N GLU A 130 -5.82 20.66 -2.45
CA GLU A 130 -7.02 21.33 -1.94
C GLU A 130 -7.95 21.65 -3.10
N THR A 131 -9.19 21.21 -3.01
CA THR A 131 -10.23 21.47 -4.02
C THR A 131 -9.78 21.19 -5.46
N GLY A 132 -9.03 20.10 -5.66
CA GLY A 132 -8.55 19.67 -6.98
C GLY A 132 -7.31 20.41 -7.51
N SER A 133 -6.70 21.28 -6.69
CA SER A 133 -5.49 22.05 -7.04
C SER A 133 -4.35 21.71 -6.09
N ILE A 134 -3.10 21.80 -6.56
CA ILE A 134 -1.93 21.66 -5.70
C ILE A 134 -1.76 22.96 -4.91
N ALA A 135 -2.01 22.90 -3.59
CA ALA A 135 -1.85 24.02 -2.68
C ALA A 135 -0.39 24.16 -2.22
N LEU A 136 0.29 23.04 -1.96
CA LEU A 136 1.67 22.97 -1.52
C LEU A 136 2.38 21.79 -2.17
N GLN A 137 3.68 21.91 -2.36
CA GLN A 137 4.54 20.79 -2.76
C GLN A 137 5.97 21.02 -2.28
N GLY A 138 6.70 19.94 -2.03
CA GLY A 138 8.09 20.02 -1.62
C GLY A 138 8.62 18.75 -0.98
N PRO A 139 9.87 18.75 -0.50
CA PRO A 139 10.43 17.68 0.29
C PRO A 139 9.54 17.35 1.49
N ALA A 140 9.34 16.06 1.78
CA ALA A 140 8.43 15.63 2.86
C ALA A 140 8.81 16.24 4.23
N GLU A 141 10.10 16.33 4.54
CA GLU A 141 10.59 16.95 5.78
C GLU A 141 10.15 18.43 5.93
N GLN A 142 10.12 19.18 4.84
CA GLN A 142 9.68 20.58 4.86
C GLN A 142 8.16 20.66 5.05
N LEU A 143 7.41 19.81 4.36
CA LEU A 143 5.95 19.76 4.49
C LEU A 143 5.52 19.32 5.91
N ALA A 144 6.24 18.39 6.53
CA ALA A 144 5.96 17.93 7.88
C ALA A 144 6.09 19.03 8.95
N THR A 145 6.83 20.11 8.66
CA THR A 145 7.04 21.28 9.54
C THR A 145 6.32 22.54 9.07
N ASP A 146 5.66 22.51 7.90
CA ASP A 146 4.89 23.66 7.40
C ASP A 146 3.67 23.94 8.29
N PRO A 147 3.51 25.17 8.83
CA PRO A 147 2.38 25.50 9.72
C PRO A 147 1.01 25.21 9.11
N ARG A 148 0.82 25.41 7.81
CA ARG A 148 -0.45 25.14 7.11
C ARG A 148 -0.77 23.65 7.09
N VAL A 149 0.24 22.79 6.86
CA VAL A 149 0.08 21.34 6.91
C VAL A 149 -0.24 20.90 8.34
N ILE A 150 0.46 21.48 9.34
CA ILE A 150 0.24 21.16 10.75
C ILE A 150 -1.18 21.54 11.17
N GLU A 151 -1.64 22.76 10.89
CA GLU A 151 -2.98 23.22 11.27
C GLU A 151 -4.08 22.39 10.60
N THR A 152 -3.94 22.11 9.30
CA THR A 152 -5.01 21.49 8.52
C THR A 152 -5.05 19.97 8.67
N TYR A 153 -3.88 19.31 8.71
CA TYR A 153 -3.81 17.85 8.58
C TYR A 153 -3.13 17.14 9.76
N LEU A 154 -2.25 17.82 10.53
CA LEU A 154 -1.50 17.21 11.63
C LEU A 154 -2.01 17.64 13.02
N GLY A 155 -2.63 18.81 13.13
CA GLY A 155 -3.10 19.39 14.39
C GLY A 155 -4.41 18.78 14.91
N ALA A 156 -5.25 18.21 14.07
CA ALA A 156 -6.54 17.63 14.46
C ALA A 156 -6.43 16.35 15.32
N ALA A 157 -5.26 15.73 15.41
CA ALA A 157 -5.03 14.52 16.19
C ALA A 157 -4.62 14.78 17.67
N ALA A 158 -4.32 16.04 18.06
CA ALA A 158 -3.86 16.36 19.42
C ALA A 158 -4.98 16.82 20.38
N GLY A 159 -6.23 16.85 19.95
CA GLY A 159 -7.33 17.48 20.70
C GLY A 159 -8.57 16.63 20.91
N LYS A 160 -8.46 15.33 21.20
CA LYS A 160 -9.56 14.56 21.77
C LYS A 160 -9.00 13.53 22.77
N HIS A 161 -8.90 13.95 24.00
CA HIS A 161 -8.96 13.08 25.19
C HIS A 161 -10.37 13.11 25.76
#